data_608f8f38d0862d3bc1b2ed7aa9d17dec
#
_entry.id   608f8f38d0862d3bc1b2ed7aa9d17dec
#
_cell.length_a   1.000
_cell.length_b   1.000
_cell.length_c   1.000
_cell.angle_alpha   90.00
_cell.angle_beta   90.00
_cell.angle_gamma   90.00
#
_symmetry.space_group_name_H-M   'P 1'
#
loop_
_entity.id
_entity.type
_entity.pdbx_description
1 polymer ?
#
loop_
_entity_poly.entity_id
_entity_poly.type
_entity_poly.pdbx_seq_one_letter_code
_entity_poly.pdbx_strand_id
1 'polypeptide(L)'
;MKNPIILWIVKFVAVVILLQTLYFKFTAAAESVYIFQTLGIEPFGRIGSGVVELIASVLILIPRTTLLGAFLGLGTMLGAIFSHIFVLGIEVQNDGGTLFILAVVTLLSCLLLVYAERNKIPDLLRFKL
;
A
#
# COMPACT_ATOMS: atom_id res chain seq x y z
N MET A 1 10.03 17.43 -14.45
CA MET A 1 8.76 17.30 -13.94
C MET A 1 8.64 16.84 -12.48
N LYS A 2 9.63 17.02 -11.67
CA LYS A 2 9.56 16.64 -10.27
C LYS A 2 9.27 17.85 -9.41
N ASN A 3 8.00 18.26 -9.38
CA ASN A 3 7.57 19.30 -8.48
C ASN A 3 7.60 18.73 -7.05
N PRO A 4 8.48 19.23 -6.17
CA PRO A 4 8.60 18.62 -4.83
C PRO A 4 7.33 18.74 -4.00
N ILE A 5 6.54 19.79 -4.21
CA ILE A 5 5.29 19.95 -3.46
C ILE A 5 4.29 18.86 -3.87
N ILE A 6 4.14 18.64 -5.17
CA ILE A 6 3.24 17.60 -5.67
C ILE A 6 3.69 16.22 -5.19
N LEU A 7 4.99 15.94 -5.26
CA LEU A 7 5.52 14.65 -4.81
C LEU A 7 5.25 14.41 -3.33
N TRP A 8 5.41 15.43 -2.49
CA TRP A 8 5.12 15.28 -1.07
C TRP A 8 3.63 15.09 -0.81
N ILE A 9 2.76 15.75 -1.57
CA ILE A 9 1.32 15.51 -1.47
C ILE A 9 1.01 14.05 -1.80
N VAL A 10 1.57 13.51 -2.89
CA VAL A 10 1.36 12.12 -3.28
C VAL A 10 1.89 11.17 -2.21
N LYS A 11 3.07 11.44 -1.65
CA LYS A 11 3.63 10.63 -0.57
C LYS A 11 2.69 10.61 0.65
N PHE A 12 2.18 11.77 1.06
CA PHE A 12 1.28 11.83 2.20
C PHE A 12 -0.02 11.10 1.95
N VAL A 13 -0.59 11.21 0.74
CA VAL A 13 -1.81 10.47 0.41
C VAL A 13 -1.57 8.96 0.58
N ALA A 14 -0.50 8.44 -0.01
CA ALA A 14 -0.19 7.02 0.08
C ALA A 14 0.04 6.59 1.53
N VAL A 15 0.85 7.34 2.26
CA VAL A 15 1.23 6.97 3.63
C VAL A 15 0.06 7.05 4.59
N VAL A 16 -0.78 8.08 4.47
CA VAL A 16 -1.95 8.22 5.34
C VAL A 16 -2.89 7.03 5.16
N ILE A 17 -3.13 6.64 3.91
CA ILE A 17 -4.00 5.49 3.65
C ILE A 17 -3.38 4.20 4.19
N LEU A 18 -2.08 3.97 3.94
CA LEU A 18 -1.40 2.78 4.43
C LEU A 18 -1.40 2.71 5.96
N LEU A 19 -1.10 3.81 6.63
CA LEU A 19 -1.07 3.84 8.08
C LEU A 19 -2.46 3.69 8.70
N GLN A 20 -3.47 4.24 8.05
CA GLN A 20 -4.85 4.11 8.51
C GLN A 20 -5.27 2.63 8.49
N THR A 21 -4.94 1.88 7.45
CA THR A 21 -5.26 0.46 7.40
C THR A 21 -4.47 -0.34 8.43
N LEU A 22 -3.27 0.10 8.79
CA LEU A 22 -2.46 -0.58 9.80
C LEU A 22 -3.15 -0.61 11.15
N TYR A 23 -3.80 0.47 11.53
CA TYR A 23 -4.51 0.51 12.80
C TYR A 23 -5.51 -0.65 12.87
N PHE A 24 -6.29 -0.85 11.82
CA PHE A 24 -7.29 -1.92 11.79
C PHE A 24 -6.65 -3.32 11.71
N LYS A 25 -5.54 -3.43 11.00
CA LYS A 25 -4.85 -4.73 10.88
C LYS A 25 -4.22 -5.15 12.21
N PHE A 26 -3.52 -4.25 12.88
CA PHE A 26 -2.80 -4.60 14.10
C PHE A 26 -3.70 -4.71 15.32
N THR A 27 -4.86 -4.06 15.30
CA THR A 27 -5.84 -4.17 16.39
C THR A 27 -6.83 -5.32 16.19
N ALA A 28 -6.66 -6.09 15.12
CA ALA A 28 -7.55 -7.20 14.77
C ALA A 28 -9.02 -6.75 14.69
N ALA A 29 -9.25 -5.61 14.03
CA ALA A 29 -10.61 -5.13 13.79
C ALA A 29 -11.41 -6.21 13.05
N ALA A 30 -12.69 -6.33 13.38
CA ALA A 30 -13.53 -7.40 12.82
C ALA A 30 -13.50 -7.45 11.30
N GLU A 31 -13.49 -6.29 10.65
CA GLU A 31 -13.46 -6.20 9.20
C GLU A 31 -12.14 -6.74 8.63
N SER A 32 -11.01 -6.40 9.25
CA SER A 32 -9.71 -6.93 8.83
C SER A 32 -9.62 -8.45 9.02
N VAL A 33 -10.07 -8.94 10.17
CA VAL A 33 -10.07 -10.37 10.43
C VAL A 33 -10.95 -11.10 9.40
N TYR A 34 -12.12 -10.54 9.09
CA TYR A 34 -13.01 -11.10 8.07
C TYR A 34 -12.29 -11.26 6.73
N ILE A 35 -11.57 -10.20 6.30
CA ILE A 35 -10.87 -10.21 5.02
C ILE A 35 -9.88 -11.35 4.97
N PHE A 36 -9.02 -11.46 5.98
CA PHE A 36 -7.93 -12.44 5.95
C PHE A 36 -8.42 -13.86 6.24
N GLN A 37 -9.50 -14.01 7.01
CA GLN A 37 -10.14 -15.31 7.15
C GLN A 37 -10.74 -15.79 5.82
N THR A 38 -11.39 -14.88 5.10
CA THR A 38 -11.96 -15.20 3.80
C THR A 38 -10.88 -15.59 2.80
N LEU A 39 -9.72 -14.94 2.87
CA LEU A 39 -8.57 -15.28 2.03
C LEU A 39 -7.83 -16.53 2.50
N GLY A 40 -8.14 -17.03 3.68
CA GLY A 40 -7.51 -18.24 4.22
C GLY A 40 -6.13 -18.03 4.79
N ILE A 41 -5.76 -16.80 5.13
CA ILE A 41 -4.41 -16.48 5.63
C ILE A 41 -4.42 -15.69 6.94
N GLU A 42 -5.50 -15.78 7.70
CA GLU A 42 -5.57 -15.18 9.03
C GLU A 42 -4.87 -16.10 10.04
N PRO A 43 -4.06 -15.60 10.97
CA PRO A 43 -3.69 -14.21 11.20
C PRO A 43 -2.41 -13.76 10.49
N PHE A 44 -1.68 -14.68 9.88
CA PHE A 44 -0.35 -14.39 9.34
C PHE A 44 -0.40 -13.37 8.20
N GLY A 45 -1.40 -13.49 7.31
CA GLY A 45 -1.53 -12.55 6.21
C GLY A 45 -1.87 -11.16 6.69
N ARG A 46 -2.75 -11.04 7.70
CA ARG A 46 -3.14 -9.75 8.26
C ARG A 46 -1.95 -9.04 8.90
N ILE A 47 -1.24 -9.74 9.75
CA ILE A 47 -0.08 -9.16 10.45
C ILE A 47 1.07 -8.94 9.47
N GLY A 48 1.35 -9.92 8.61
CA GLY A 48 2.45 -9.83 7.66
C GLY A 48 2.28 -8.70 6.66
N SER A 49 1.08 -8.56 6.07
CA SER A 49 0.84 -7.47 5.14
C SER A 49 0.91 -6.13 5.85
N GLY A 50 0.45 -6.07 7.10
CA GLY A 50 0.57 -4.85 7.90
C GLY A 50 2.02 -4.45 8.13
N VAL A 51 2.89 -5.42 8.42
CA VAL A 51 4.33 -5.14 8.59
C VAL A 51 4.92 -4.60 7.29
N VAL A 52 4.61 -5.22 6.15
CA VAL A 52 5.09 -4.75 4.85
C VAL A 52 4.61 -3.33 4.57
N GLU A 53 3.35 -3.03 4.87
CA GLU A 53 2.80 -1.70 4.66
C GLU A 53 3.45 -0.66 5.57
N LEU A 54 3.78 -1.03 6.80
CA LEU A 54 4.50 -0.14 7.69
C LEU A 54 5.89 0.18 7.14
N ILE A 55 6.61 -0.85 6.70
CA ILE A 55 7.93 -0.68 6.09
C ILE A 55 7.81 0.21 4.85
N ALA A 56 6.84 -0.06 3.98
CA ALA A 56 6.62 0.76 2.79
C ALA A 56 6.38 2.23 3.15
N SER A 57 5.57 2.49 4.17
CA SER A 57 5.26 3.85 4.60
C SER A 57 6.50 4.60 5.06
N VAL A 58 7.32 3.95 5.88
CA VAL A 58 8.57 4.56 6.36
C VAL A 58 9.51 4.84 5.19
N LEU A 59 9.65 3.89 4.28
CA LEU A 59 10.55 4.05 3.13
C LEU A 59 10.09 5.15 2.19
N ILE A 60 8.78 5.29 1.99
CA ILE A 60 8.23 6.35 1.14
C ILE A 60 8.57 7.72 1.72
N LEU A 61 8.51 7.88 3.03
CA LEU A 61 8.77 9.17 3.67
C LEU A 61 10.25 9.56 3.66
N ILE A 62 11.15 8.59 3.53
CA ILE A 62 12.59 8.88 3.46
C ILE A 62 12.96 9.09 2.00
N PRO A 63 13.45 10.29 1.61
CA PRO A 63 13.67 10.58 0.18
C PRO A 63 14.59 9.60 -0.55
N ARG A 64 15.58 9.04 0.13
CA ARG A 64 16.51 8.09 -0.50
C ARG A 64 15.86 6.75 -0.82
N THR A 65 14.80 6.37 -0.09
CA THR A 65 14.20 5.05 -0.21
C THR A 65 12.76 5.12 -0.72
N THR A 66 12.32 6.26 -1.19
CA THR A 66 10.94 6.43 -1.69
C THR A 66 10.61 5.42 -2.77
N LEU A 67 11.52 5.19 -3.71
CA LEU A 67 11.27 4.26 -4.82
C LEU A 67 11.05 2.84 -4.31
N LEU A 68 11.87 2.37 -3.39
CA LEU A 68 11.71 1.04 -2.81
C LEU A 68 10.39 0.92 -2.06
N GLY A 69 10.05 1.93 -1.26
CA GLY A 69 8.78 1.96 -0.56
C GLY A 69 7.59 1.97 -1.50
N ALA A 70 7.69 2.72 -2.60
CA ALA A 70 6.62 2.76 -3.60
C ALA A 70 6.43 1.40 -4.27
N PHE A 71 7.51 0.67 -4.55
CA PHE A 71 7.39 -0.68 -5.09
C PHE A 71 6.74 -1.64 -4.09
N LEU A 72 7.08 -1.55 -2.82
CA LEU A 72 6.44 -2.38 -1.80
C LEU A 72 4.95 -2.05 -1.68
N GLY A 73 4.61 -0.76 -1.66
CA GLY A 73 3.22 -0.34 -1.61
C GLY A 73 2.45 -0.78 -2.85
N LEU A 74 3.09 -0.68 -4.01
CA LEU A 74 2.48 -1.12 -5.27
C LEU A 74 2.16 -2.61 -5.22
N GLY A 75 3.10 -3.43 -4.76
CA GLY A 75 2.90 -4.86 -4.65
C GLY A 75 1.77 -5.24 -3.71
N THR A 76 1.72 -4.63 -2.52
CA THR A 76 0.65 -4.90 -1.56
C THR A 76 -0.70 -4.45 -2.09
N MET A 77 -0.76 -3.32 -2.77
CA MET A 77 -2.04 -2.83 -3.30
C MET A 77 -2.51 -3.65 -4.48
N LEU A 78 -1.61 -4.14 -5.32
CA LEU A 78 -1.99 -5.09 -6.37
C LEU A 78 -2.59 -6.35 -5.76
N GLY A 79 -1.97 -6.89 -4.71
CA GLY A 79 -2.52 -8.03 -3.99
C GLY A 79 -3.90 -7.75 -3.42
N ALA A 80 -4.08 -6.57 -2.83
CA ALA A 80 -5.37 -6.17 -2.27
C ALA A 80 -6.44 -6.07 -3.35
N ILE A 81 -6.11 -5.42 -4.47
CA ILE A 81 -7.06 -5.22 -5.57
C ILE A 81 -7.47 -6.56 -6.17
N PHE A 82 -6.51 -7.46 -6.44
CA PHE A 82 -6.83 -8.80 -6.93
C PHE A 82 -7.68 -9.57 -5.94
N SER A 83 -7.43 -9.44 -4.64
CA SER A 83 -8.25 -10.08 -3.61
C SER A 83 -9.69 -9.60 -3.68
N HIS A 84 -9.90 -8.30 -3.86
CA HIS A 84 -11.25 -7.75 -4.00
C HIS A 84 -11.93 -8.27 -5.27
N ILE A 85 -11.23 -8.30 -6.39
CA ILE A 85 -11.82 -8.68 -7.66
C ILE A 85 -12.20 -10.16 -7.69
N PHE A 86 -11.34 -11.03 -7.15
CA PHE A 86 -11.51 -12.48 -7.34
C PHE A 86 -12.09 -13.21 -6.13
N VAL A 87 -12.05 -12.65 -4.93
CA VAL A 87 -12.47 -13.35 -3.71
C VAL A 87 -13.46 -12.54 -2.88
N LEU A 88 -13.11 -11.31 -2.52
CA LEU A 88 -13.88 -10.53 -1.55
C LEU A 88 -15.05 -9.78 -2.15
N GLY A 89 -14.96 -9.41 -3.41
CA GLY A 89 -15.89 -8.47 -4.02
C GLY A 89 -15.47 -7.03 -3.76
N ILE A 90 -16.10 -6.11 -4.47
CA ILE A 90 -15.76 -4.69 -4.38
C ILE A 90 -16.19 -4.11 -3.03
N GLU A 91 -17.36 -4.53 -2.56
CA GLU A 91 -17.87 -4.08 -1.27
C GLU A 91 -17.60 -5.14 -0.21
N VAL A 92 -16.95 -4.75 0.90
CA VAL A 92 -16.63 -5.63 2.00
C VAL A 92 -17.41 -5.20 3.23
N GLN A 93 -18.30 -6.06 3.72
CA GLN A 93 -19.12 -5.81 4.91
C GLN A 93 -19.86 -4.48 4.84
N ASN A 94 -20.48 -4.21 3.70
CA ASN A 94 -21.32 -3.01 3.47
C ASN A 94 -20.55 -1.70 3.56
N ASP A 95 -19.28 -1.71 3.15
CA ASP A 95 -18.48 -0.48 3.18
C ASP A 95 -18.66 0.40 1.95
N GLY A 96 -19.53 0.01 1.02
CA GLY A 96 -19.75 0.77 -0.21
C GLY A 96 -18.58 0.79 -1.16
N GLY A 97 -17.64 -0.14 -0.99
CA GLY A 97 -16.43 -0.19 -1.82
C GLY A 97 -15.32 0.72 -1.30
N THR A 98 -15.43 1.21 -0.08
CA THR A 98 -14.44 2.14 0.47
C THR A 98 -13.03 1.55 0.47
N LEU A 99 -12.86 0.32 0.96
CA LEU A 99 -11.54 -0.31 1.01
C LEU A 99 -10.96 -0.49 -0.38
N PHE A 100 -11.79 -0.88 -1.35
CA PHE A 100 -11.34 -1.05 -2.72
C PHE A 100 -10.88 0.29 -3.30
N ILE A 101 -11.66 1.36 -3.08
CA ILE A 101 -11.32 2.69 -3.57
C ILE A 101 -10.02 3.17 -2.96
N LEU A 102 -9.82 2.97 -1.65
CA LEU A 102 -8.59 3.36 -0.98
C LEU A 102 -7.39 2.59 -1.54
N ALA A 103 -7.57 1.31 -1.85
CA ALA A 103 -6.50 0.52 -2.46
C ALA A 103 -6.13 1.06 -3.85
N VAL A 104 -7.12 1.44 -4.64
CA VAL A 104 -6.88 2.02 -5.98
C VAL A 104 -6.16 3.35 -5.86
N VAL A 105 -6.60 4.23 -4.95
CA VAL A 105 -5.95 5.52 -4.75
C VAL A 105 -4.49 5.33 -4.34
N THR A 106 -4.23 4.40 -3.42
CA THR A 106 -2.87 4.13 -2.98
C THR A 106 -2.03 3.54 -4.11
N LEU A 107 -2.60 2.64 -4.91
CA LEU A 107 -1.92 2.07 -6.06
C LEU A 107 -1.49 3.17 -7.03
N LEU A 108 -2.41 4.07 -7.37
CA LEU A 108 -2.11 5.17 -8.29
C LEU A 108 -1.05 6.11 -7.70
N SER A 109 -1.10 6.37 -6.41
CA SER A 109 -0.10 7.19 -5.74
C SER A 109 1.28 6.54 -5.82
N CYS A 110 1.37 5.24 -5.58
CA CYS A 110 2.63 4.51 -5.68
C CYS A 110 3.15 4.47 -7.12
N LEU A 111 2.26 4.32 -8.11
CA LEU A 111 2.66 4.38 -9.52
C LEU A 111 3.25 5.74 -9.88
N LEU A 112 2.63 6.82 -9.40
CA LEU A 112 3.16 8.16 -9.63
C LEU A 112 4.54 8.33 -9.00
N LEU A 113 4.74 7.79 -7.80
CA LEU A 113 6.06 7.87 -7.15
C LEU A 113 7.11 7.05 -7.91
N VAL A 114 6.75 5.87 -8.39
CA VAL A 114 7.66 5.07 -9.20
C VAL A 114 8.03 5.83 -10.47
N TYR A 115 7.05 6.40 -11.14
CA TYR A 115 7.31 7.18 -12.36
C TYR A 115 8.21 8.38 -12.07
N ALA A 116 7.93 9.13 -11.00
CA ALA A 116 8.72 10.30 -10.64
C ALA A 116 10.15 9.96 -10.27
N GLU A 117 10.36 8.78 -9.65
CA GLU A 117 11.67 8.33 -9.20
C GLU A 117 12.30 7.30 -10.13
N ARG A 118 11.80 7.19 -11.36
CA ARG A 118 12.24 6.14 -12.29
C ARG A 118 13.74 6.18 -12.60
N ASN A 119 14.35 7.36 -12.48
CA ASN A 119 15.78 7.51 -12.71
C ASN A 119 16.62 6.72 -11.72
N LYS A 120 16.06 6.38 -10.56
CA LYS A 120 16.74 5.62 -9.52
C LYS A 120 16.59 4.12 -9.69
N ILE A 121 15.82 3.64 -10.67
CA ILE A 121 15.60 2.21 -10.87
C ILE A 121 16.93 1.45 -11.09
N PRO A 122 17.87 1.93 -11.94
CA PRO A 122 19.13 1.22 -12.09
C PRO A 122 19.91 1.10 -10.77
N ASP A 123 19.89 2.14 -9.95
CA ASP A 123 20.57 2.10 -8.65
C ASP A 123 19.93 1.10 -7.71
N LEU A 124 18.58 1.02 -7.72
CA LEU A 124 17.86 0.06 -6.91
C LEU A 124 18.20 -1.37 -7.31
N LEU A 125 18.27 -1.65 -8.61
CA LEU A 125 18.62 -2.98 -9.12
C LEU A 125 20.04 -3.38 -8.77
N ARG A 126 20.92 -2.41 -8.54
CA ARG A 126 22.31 -2.66 -8.13
C ARG A 126 22.51 -2.52 -6.62
N PHE A 127 21.43 -2.37 -5.89
CA PHE A 127 21.46 -2.17 -4.44
C PHE A 127 22.24 -0.93 -4.02
N LYS A 128 22.21 0.12 -4.84
CA LYS A 128 22.85 1.41 -4.54
C LYS A 128 21.76 2.42 -4.17
N LEU A 129 21.38 2.44 -2.94
CA LEU A 129 20.34 3.36 -2.48
C LEU A 129 20.88 4.68 -1.94
#